data_54259a632c4bb1630e43d46880ca520c
#
_entry.id   54259a632c4bb1630e43d46880ca520c
#
_cell.length_a   1.000
_cell.length_b   1.000
_cell.length_c   1.000
_cell.angle_alpha   90.00
_cell.angle_beta   90.00
_cell.angle_gamma   90.00
#
_symmetry.space_group_name_H-M   'P 1'
#
loop_
_entity.id
_entity.type
_entity.pdbx_description
1 polymer ?
#
loop_
_entity_poly.entity_id
_entity_poly.type
_entity_poly.pdbx_seq_one_letter_code
_entity_poly.pdbx_strand_id
1 'polypeptide(L)'
;MNILRAKAEHIIYAKQISLCIDESAKVRGTGIARRTPEYLATKIENGNAVIALDENQFAGFCYIEVWGHGKYVAHSGLIVAPEFRGRGLAKKIKKEVFNISLEQYPKAKIFGITTGQAVMKINYELGYKPVHFSELTDDPEFWKGCQTCKNFDILTRTERKLCLCTGTVSYTHLTLPTT
;
A
#
# COMPACT_ATOMS: atom_id res chain seq x y z
N MET A 1 -4.10 15.49 -15.54
CA MET A 1 -3.77 14.48 -14.50
C MET A 1 -4.76 14.60 -13.35
N ASN A 2 -5.60 13.62 -13.15
CA ASN A 2 -6.61 13.57 -12.09
C ASN A 2 -6.24 12.45 -11.09
N ILE A 3 -6.25 12.79 -9.81
CA ILE A 3 -6.05 11.82 -8.72
C ILE A 3 -7.35 11.79 -7.95
N LEU A 4 -7.98 10.62 -7.88
CA LEU A 4 -9.31 10.49 -7.32
C LEU A 4 -9.53 9.12 -6.66
N ARG A 5 -10.48 9.07 -5.76
CA ARG A 5 -10.98 7.80 -5.20
C ARG A 5 -11.56 6.96 -6.34
N ALA A 6 -11.09 5.74 -6.48
CA ALA A 6 -11.54 4.84 -7.53
C ALA A 6 -13.01 4.45 -7.34
N LYS A 7 -13.71 4.29 -8.45
CA LYS A 7 -15.14 3.91 -8.53
C LYS A 7 -15.30 2.73 -9.49
N ALA A 8 -16.48 2.12 -9.52
CA ALA A 8 -16.79 0.98 -10.37
C ALA A 8 -16.40 1.16 -11.86
N GLU A 9 -16.54 2.36 -12.41
CA GLU A 9 -16.12 2.69 -13.78
C GLU A 9 -14.62 2.50 -14.04
N HIS A 10 -13.79 2.51 -12.99
CA HIS A 10 -12.34 2.32 -13.09
C HIS A 10 -11.90 0.85 -13.06
N ILE A 11 -12.84 -0.10 -12.91
CA ILE A 11 -12.53 -1.55 -12.93
C ILE A 11 -11.88 -1.96 -14.25
N ILE A 12 -12.17 -1.25 -15.33
CA ILE A 12 -11.54 -1.47 -16.65
C ILE A 12 -10.00 -1.42 -16.61
N TYR A 13 -9.42 -0.73 -15.63
CA TYR A 13 -7.96 -0.60 -15.46
C TYR A 13 -7.35 -1.74 -14.62
N ALA A 14 -8.14 -2.60 -13.98
CA ALA A 14 -7.65 -3.59 -13.02
C ALA A 14 -6.58 -4.53 -13.61
N LYS A 15 -6.76 -4.98 -14.86
CA LYS A 15 -5.78 -5.82 -15.55
C LYS A 15 -4.47 -5.07 -15.81
N GLN A 16 -4.54 -3.82 -16.25
CA GLN A 16 -3.37 -2.98 -16.51
C GLN A 16 -2.61 -2.68 -15.21
N ILE A 17 -3.32 -2.42 -14.12
CA ILE A 17 -2.74 -2.19 -12.79
C ILE A 17 -1.99 -3.44 -12.32
N SER A 18 -2.60 -4.61 -12.42
CA SER A 18 -1.99 -5.90 -12.05
C SER A 18 -0.69 -6.14 -12.81
N LEU A 19 -0.71 -5.97 -14.14
CA LEU A 19 0.48 -6.13 -14.98
C LEU A 19 1.58 -5.13 -14.61
N CYS A 20 1.24 -3.88 -14.39
CA CYS A 20 2.20 -2.84 -14.00
C CYS A 20 2.89 -3.15 -12.66
N ILE A 21 2.14 -3.69 -11.69
CA ILE A 21 2.70 -4.14 -10.41
C ILE A 21 3.67 -5.30 -10.62
N ASP A 22 3.27 -6.32 -11.37
CA ASP A 22 4.09 -7.51 -11.63
C ASP A 22 5.39 -7.18 -12.37
N GLU A 23 5.32 -6.36 -13.40
CA GLU A 23 6.49 -5.91 -14.17
C GLU A 23 7.45 -5.09 -13.30
N SER A 24 6.92 -4.19 -12.49
CA SER A 24 7.72 -3.39 -11.56
C SER A 24 8.45 -4.24 -10.52
N ALA A 25 7.82 -5.31 -10.03
CA ALA A 25 8.43 -6.25 -9.10
C ALA A 25 9.59 -7.03 -9.76
N LYS A 26 9.40 -7.48 -10.99
CA LYS A 26 10.45 -8.18 -11.77
C LYS A 26 11.68 -7.31 -11.97
N VAL A 27 11.48 -6.05 -12.38
CA VAL A 27 12.59 -5.10 -12.61
C VAL A 27 13.40 -4.83 -11.34
N ARG A 28 12.73 -4.69 -10.19
CA ARG A 28 13.39 -4.46 -8.92
C ARG A 28 14.05 -5.70 -8.32
N GLY A 29 13.69 -6.89 -8.81
CA GLY A 29 14.18 -8.15 -8.25
C GLY A 29 13.76 -8.38 -6.79
N THR A 30 12.79 -7.63 -6.30
CA THR A 30 12.27 -7.75 -4.93
C THR A 30 11.02 -8.62 -4.89
N GLY A 31 10.77 -9.23 -3.74
CA GLY A 31 9.50 -9.92 -3.52
C GLY A 31 8.35 -8.92 -3.46
N ILE A 32 7.22 -9.30 -4.02
CA ILE A 32 5.95 -8.61 -3.86
C ILE A 32 4.83 -9.65 -3.82
N ALA A 33 3.85 -9.45 -2.99
CA ALA A 33 2.67 -10.29 -2.99
C ALA A 33 1.89 -10.08 -4.30
N ARG A 34 1.47 -11.17 -4.92
CA ARG A 34 0.74 -11.14 -6.19
C ARG A 34 -0.65 -10.50 -6.01
N ARG A 35 -1.05 -9.64 -6.93
CA ARG A 35 -2.37 -9.02 -6.99
C ARG A 35 -3.05 -9.36 -8.30
N THR A 36 -4.12 -10.15 -8.21
CA THR A 36 -4.92 -10.49 -9.40
C THR A 36 -5.80 -9.31 -9.81
N PRO A 37 -6.18 -9.20 -11.10
CA PRO A 37 -7.12 -8.18 -11.54
C PRO A 37 -8.45 -8.21 -10.78
N GLU A 38 -8.95 -9.41 -10.47
CA GLU A 38 -10.20 -9.61 -9.71
C GLU A 38 -10.08 -9.05 -8.29
N TYR A 39 -8.97 -9.29 -7.62
CA TYR A 39 -8.70 -8.76 -6.29
C TYR A 39 -8.65 -7.22 -6.31
N LEU A 40 -7.96 -6.64 -7.29
CA LEU A 40 -7.87 -5.19 -7.45
C LEU A 40 -9.24 -4.58 -7.79
N ALA A 41 -10.05 -5.26 -8.61
CA ALA A 41 -11.41 -4.84 -8.93
C ALA A 41 -12.27 -4.68 -7.67
N THR A 42 -12.17 -5.62 -6.71
CA THR A 42 -12.91 -5.51 -5.44
C THR A 42 -12.48 -4.27 -4.61
N LYS A 43 -11.20 -3.92 -4.63
CA LYS A 43 -10.71 -2.71 -3.94
C LYS A 43 -11.24 -1.43 -4.59
N ILE A 44 -11.31 -1.41 -5.92
CA ILE A 44 -11.86 -0.31 -6.70
C ILE A 44 -13.37 -0.16 -6.42
N GLU A 45 -14.12 -1.24 -6.53
CA GLU A 45 -15.56 -1.27 -6.35
C GLU A 45 -15.98 -0.81 -4.94
N ASN A 46 -15.26 -1.25 -3.92
CA ASN A 46 -15.52 -0.90 -2.52
C ASN A 46 -15.05 0.52 -2.14
N GLY A 47 -14.48 1.29 -3.08
CA GLY A 47 -13.98 2.63 -2.80
C GLY A 47 -12.75 2.67 -1.89
N ASN A 48 -12.00 1.56 -1.83
CA ASN A 48 -10.79 1.38 -1.02
C ASN A 48 -9.50 1.64 -1.80
N ALA A 49 -9.59 2.36 -2.91
CA ALA A 49 -8.46 2.63 -3.77
C ALA A 49 -8.47 4.06 -4.29
N VAL A 50 -7.28 4.52 -4.65
CA VAL A 50 -7.03 5.77 -5.36
C VAL A 50 -6.43 5.45 -6.72
N ILE A 51 -6.92 6.07 -7.76
CA ILE A 51 -6.41 5.98 -9.12
C ILE A 51 -5.98 7.35 -9.62
N ALA A 52 -4.89 7.38 -10.36
CA ALA A 52 -4.44 8.56 -11.10
C ALA A 52 -4.61 8.30 -12.60
N LEU A 53 -5.26 9.22 -13.27
CA LEU A 53 -5.51 9.19 -14.71
C LEU A 53 -5.01 10.46 -15.37
N ASP A 54 -4.35 10.33 -16.52
CA ASP A 54 -4.09 11.43 -17.43
C ASP A 54 -5.05 11.30 -18.61
N GLU A 55 -6.10 12.13 -18.62
CA GLU A 55 -7.29 11.88 -19.43
C GLU A 55 -7.85 10.48 -19.14
N ASN A 56 -7.80 9.57 -20.09
CA ASN A 56 -8.23 8.17 -19.95
C ASN A 56 -7.07 7.19 -19.81
N GLN A 57 -5.84 7.67 -19.67
CA GLN A 57 -4.66 6.83 -19.52
C GLN A 57 -4.36 6.57 -18.06
N PHE A 58 -4.15 5.30 -17.70
CA PHE A 58 -3.73 4.89 -16.37
C PHE A 58 -2.34 5.46 -16.05
N ALA A 59 -2.23 6.17 -14.95
CA ALA A 59 -0.98 6.78 -14.49
C ALA A 59 -0.47 6.24 -13.15
N GLY A 60 -1.36 5.85 -12.24
CA GLY A 60 -0.94 5.31 -10.96
C GLY A 60 -2.09 4.81 -10.09
N PHE A 61 -1.75 4.08 -9.03
CA PHE A 61 -2.72 3.40 -8.18
C PHE A 61 -2.17 3.13 -6.78
N CYS A 62 -3.04 3.07 -5.80
CA CYS A 62 -2.76 2.56 -4.45
C CYS A 62 -4.09 2.18 -3.80
N TYR A 63 -4.09 1.20 -2.90
CA TYR A 63 -5.30 0.80 -2.18
C TYR A 63 -5.04 0.58 -0.69
N ILE A 64 -6.13 0.49 0.08
CA ILE A 64 -6.10 0.20 1.51
C ILE A 64 -6.61 -1.20 1.80
N GLU A 65 -6.04 -1.79 2.84
CA GLU A 65 -6.50 -3.04 3.44
C GLU A 65 -6.67 -2.85 4.94
N VAL A 66 -7.77 -3.37 5.48
CA VAL A 66 -8.12 -3.23 6.89
C VAL A 66 -7.89 -4.55 7.60
N TRP A 67 -7.19 -4.49 8.73
CA TRP A 67 -6.78 -5.66 9.51
C TRP A 67 -7.13 -5.49 10.99
N GLY A 68 -7.16 -6.61 11.71
CA GLY A 68 -7.40 -6.59 13.15
C GLY A 68 -8.73 -5.92 13.54
N HIS A 69 -9.81 -6.20 12.79
CA HIS A 69 -11.14 -5.62 13.03
C HIS A 69 -11.15 -4.08 13.04
N GLY A 70 -10.45 -3.46 12.09
CA GLY A 70 -10.42 -2.01 11.94
C GLY A 70 -9.37 -1.29 12.78
N LYS A 71 -8.52 -2.01 13.51
CA LYS A 71 -7.44 -1.41 14.31
C LYS A 71 -6.24 -0.98 13.46
N TYR A 72 -6.09 -1.57 12.29
CA TYR A 72 -4.95 -1.35 11.40
C TYR A 72 -5.42 -1.14 9.97
N VAL A 73 -4.82 -0.18 9.28
CA VAL A 73 -5.00 0.07 7.85
C VAL A 73 -3.65 0.01 7.17
N ALA A 74 -3.49 -0.91 6.23
CA ALA A 74 -2.31 -0.99 5.40
C ALA A 74 -2.52 -0.22 4.10
N HIS A 75 -1.49 0.49 3.64
CA HIS A 75 -1.41 1.02 2.29
C HIS A 75 -0.61 0.05 1.43
N SER A 76 -1.22 -0.42 0.35
CA SER A 76 -0.67 -1.47 -0.49
C SER A 76 -0.77 -1.14 -1.98
N GLY A 77 0.06 -1.79 -2.78
CA GLY A 77 -0.02 -1.71 -4.24
C GLY A 77 0.27 -0.35 -4.83
N LEU A 78 1.06 0.50 -4.14
CA LEU A 78 1.48 1.78 -4.70
C LEU A 78 2.31 1.57 -5.96
N ILE A 79 1.79 2.03 -7.07
CA ILE A 79 2.43 1.92 -8.38
C ILE A 79 2.21 3.18 -9.20
N VAL A 80 3.22 3.57 -9.96
CA VAL A 80 3.15 4.63 -10.98
C VAL A 80 3.61 4.03 -12.29
N ALA A 81 2.81 4.20 -13.35
CA ALA A 81 3.15 3.74 -14.67
C ALA A 81 4.47 4.40 -15.13
N PRO A 82 5.34 3.66 -15.85
CA PRO A 82 6.70 4.12 -16.17
C PRO A 82 6.76 5.52 -16.78
N GLU A 83 5.85 5.86 -17.68
CA GLU A 83 5.78 7.14 -18.41
C GLU A 83 5.49 8.34 -17.51
N PHE A 84 4.94 8.10 -16.31
CA PHE A 84 4.54 9.14 -15.36
C PHE A 84 5.45 9.23 -14.14
N ARG A 85 6.53 8.44 -14.08
CA ARG A 85 7.49 8.47 -12.98
C ARG A 85 8.30 9.77 -12.95
N GLY A 86 8.89 10.07 -11.80
CA GLY A 86 9.73 11.25 -11.64
C GLY A 86 8.96 12.58 -11.52
N ARG A 87 7.63 12.56 -11.47
CA ARG A 87 6.77 13.75 -11.41
C ARG A 87 6.08 13.96 -10.05
N GLY A 88 6.51 13.24 -9.03
CA GLY A 88 5.92 13.33 -7.69
C GLY A 88 4.52 12.70 -7.55
N LEU A 89 4.07 11.93 -8.54
CA LEU A 89 2.72 11.35 -8.57
C LEU A 89 2.48 10.37 -7.43
N ALA A 90 3.48 9.52 -7.13
CA ALA A 90 3.37 8.55 -6.03
C ALA A 90 3.07 9.21 -4.69
N LYS A 91 3.70 10.35 -4.39
CA LYS A 91 3.44 11.12 -3.17
C LYS A 91 2.02 11.66 -3.13
N LYS A 92 1.51 12.17 -4.24
CA LYS A 92 0.15 12.70 -4.35
C LYS A 92 -0.89 11.60 -4.16
N ILE A 93 -0.69 10.44 -4.80
CA ILE A 93 -1.54 9.25 -4.62
C ILE A 93 -1.53 8.81 -3.15
N LYS A 94 -0.35 8.71 -2.57
CA LYS A 94 -0.18 8.27 -1.17
C LYS A 94 -0.89 9.20 -0.19
N LYS A 95 -0.83 10.50 -0.42
CA LYS A 95 -1.54 11.50 0.38
C LYS A 95 -3.06 11.29 0.32
N GLU A 96 -3.60 11.01 -0.86
CA GLU A 96 -5.02 10.78 -1.04
C GLU A 96 -5.49 9.48 -0.40
N VAL A 97 -4.69 8.41 -0.50
CA VAL A 97 -4.95 7.15 0.22
C VAL A 97 -4.92 7.36 1.74
N PHE A 98 -4.04 8.21 2.23
CA PHE A 98 -3.99 8.59 3.64
C PHE A 98 -5.28 9.30 4.07
N ASN A 99 -5.77 10.24 3.26
CA ASN A 99 -7.05 10.94 3.54
C ASN A 99 -8.23 9.97 3.61
N ILE A 100 -8.33 9.02 2.68
CA ILE A 100 -9.37 7.98 2.71
C ILE A 100 -9.27 7.14 3.99
N SER A 101 -8.06 6.80 4.40
CA SER A 101 -7.83 6.02 5.63
C SER A 101 -8.30 6.77 6.87
N LEU A 102 -8.01 8.07 6.97
CA LEU A 102 -8.45 8.90 8.08
C LEU A 102 -9.97 9.07 8.12
N GLU A 103 -10.58 9.25 6.95
CA GLU A 103 -12.03 9.40 6.81
C GLU A 103 -12.77 8.15 7.28
N GLN A 104 -12.33 6.97 6.83
CA GLN A 104 -13.03 5.72 7.10
C GLN A 104 -12.64 5.07 8.44
N TYR A 105 -11.39 5.23 8.86
CA TYR A 105 -10.80 4.57 10.02
C TYR A 105 -9.97 5.53 10.87
N PRO A 106 -10.59 6.56 11.47
CA PRO A 106 -9.88 7.65 12.13
C PRO A 106 -9.06 7.21 13.36
N LYS A 107 -9.35 6.05 13.93
CA LYS A 107 -8.65 5.49 15.10
C LYS A 107 -7.67 4.37 14.74
N ALA A 108 -7.56 3.98 13.47
CA ALA A 108 -6.68 2.90 13.07
C ALA A 108 -5.22 3.35 13.00
N LYS A 109 -4.30 2.45 13.31
CA LYS A 109 -2.88 2.63 12.95
C LYS A 109 -2.74 2.47 11.44
N ILE A 110 -2.17 3.46 10.77
CA ILE A 110 -1.89 3.39 9.33
C ILE A 110 -0.46 2.92 9.14
N PHE A 111 -0.26 1.85 8.40
CA PHE A 111 1.05 1.24 8.22
C PHE A 111 1.30 0.77 6.78
N GLY A 112 2.55 0.47 6.50
CA GLY A 112 2.98 -0.18 5.26
C GLY A 112 4.29 -0.92 5.46
N ILE A 113 4.54 -1.90 4.61
CA ILE A 113 5.84 -2.57 4.50
C ILE A 113 6.35 -2.43 3.08
N THR A 114 7.63 -2.14 2.93
CA THR A 114 8.24 -1.93 1.62
C THR A 114 9.74 -2.25 1.63
N THR A 115 10.27 -2.68 0.48
CA THR A 115 11.70 -2.76 0.21
C THR A 115 12.22 -1.53 -0.55
N GLY A 116 11.32 -0.64 -1.00
CA GLY A 116 11.66 0.47 -1.89
C GLY A 116 12.07 1.74 -1.15
N GLN A 117 13.28 2.24 -1.40
CA GLN A 117 13.77 3.50 -0.82
C GLN A 117 12.87 4.70 -1.18
N ALA A 118 12.37 4.75 -2.43
CA ALA A 118 11.49 5.84 -2.87
C ALA A 118 10.19 5.87 -2.06
N VAL A 119 9.59 4.72 -1.78
CA VAL A 119 8.39 4.61 -0.95
C VAL A 119 8.70 4.97 0.51
N MET A 120 9.85 4.54 1.03
CA MET A 120 10.31 4.91 2.38
C MET A 120 10.42 6.43 2.55
N LYS A 121 11.02 7.11 1.56
CA LYS A 121 11.13 8.58 1.56
C LYS A 121 9.75 9.25 1.58
N ILE A 122 8.84 8.80 0.73
CA ILE A 122 7.47 9.32 0.69
C ILE A 122 6.77 9.11 2.02
N ASN A 123 6.86 7.91 2.61
CA ASN A 123 6.28 7.62 3.90
C ASN A 123 6.84 8.52 5.00
N TYR A 124 8.15 8.71 5.05
CA TYR A 124 8.81 9.60 6.01
C TYR A 124 8.29 11.04 5.88
N GLU A 125 8.20 11.57 4.66
CA GLU A 125 7.69 12.92 4.39
C GLU A 125 6.21 13.09 4.78
N LEU A 126 5.43 12.01 4.82
CA LEU A 126 4.04 11.98 5.28
C LEU A 126 3.90 11.72 6.78
N GLY A 127 5.01 11.64 7.52
CA GLY A 127 5.00 11.45 8.97
C GLY A 127 5.02 10.00 9.44
N TYR A 128 5.22 9.03 8.56
CA TYR A 128 5.46 7.65 8.97
C TYR A 128 6.85 7.50 9.57
N LYS A 129 6.97 6.62 10.55
CA LYS A 129 8.24 6.26 11.18
C LYS A 129 8.56 4.79 10.95
N PRO A 130 9.82 4.42 10.69
CA PRO A 130 10.24 3.02 10.69
C PRO A 130 9.99 2.40 12.05
N VAL A 131 9.47 1.18 12.05
CA VAL A 131 9.14 0.45 13.27
C VAL A 131 9.59 -1.00 13.17
N HIS A 132 9.71 -1.64 14.31
CA HIS A 132 9.88 -3.09 14.40
C HIS A 132 8.57 -3.79 13.94
N PHE A 133 8.67 -5.00 13.40
CA PHE A 133 7.48 -5.73 12.93
C PHE A 133 6.44 -6.01 14.03
N SER A 134 6.86 -6.05 15.29
CA SER A 134 5.95 -6.15 16.44
C SER A 134 4.98 -4.97 16.59
N GLU A 135 5.28 -3.83 15.97
CA GLU A 135 4.41 -2.64 15.94
C GLU A 135 3.33 -2.72 14.83
N LEU A 136 3.48 -3.67 13.91
CA LEU A 136 2.50 -3.93 12.85
C LEU A 136 1.38 -4.82 13.38
N THR A 137 0.38 -5.08 12.53
CA THR A 137 -0.72 -5.98 12.91
C THR A 137 -0.23 -7.39 13.23
N ASP A 138 -0.81 -8.03 14.23
CA ASP A 138 -0.64 -9.45 14.56
C ASP A 138 -1.65 -10.36 13.83
N ASP A 139 -2.55 -9.77 13.02
CA ASP A 139 -3.55 -10.50 12.26
C ASP A 139 -2.90 -11.53 11.32
N PRO A 140 -3.13 -12.85 11.52
CA PRO A 140 -2.49 -13.88 10.69
C PRO A 140 -2.86 -13.77 9.21
N GLU A 141 -4.02 -13.24 8.87
CA GLU A 141 -4.45 -13.07 7.48
C GLU A 141 -3.58 -12.04 6.73
N PHE A 142 -3.11 -10.99 7.42
CA PHE A 142 -2.14 -10.07 6.83
C PHE A 142 -0.85 -10.79 6.42
N TRP A 143 -0.30 -11.59 7.30
CA TRP A 143 0.97 -12.28 7.09
C TRP A 143 0.89 -13.41 6.07
N LYS A 144 -0.30 -13.99 5.84
CA LYS A 144 -0.55 -14.92 4.74
C LYS A 144 -0.26 -14.29 3.37
N GLY A 145 -0.46 -13.01 3.21
CA GLY A 145 -0.11 -12.28 1.99
C GLY A 145 1.37 -12.37 1.61
N CYS A 146 2.25 -12.62 2.57
CA CYS A 146 3.68 -12.80 2.33
C CYS A 146 4.04 -14.17 1.74
N GLN A 147 3.15 -15.16 1.76
CA GLN A 147 3.41 -16.54 1.29
C GLN A 147 3.80 -16.61 -0.19
N THR A 148 3.32 -15.67 -1.01
CA THR A 148 3.67 -15.58 -2.44
C THR A 148 4.95 -14.81 -2.71
N CYS A 149 5.57 -14.24 -1.67
CA CYS A 149 6.82 -13.49 -1.77
C CYS A 149 8.02 -14.44 -1.74
N LYS A 150 9.01 -14.20 -2.60
CA LYS A 150 10.25 -14.98 -2.63
C LYS A 150 11.07 -14.90 -1.34
N ASN A 151 10.83 -13.93 -0.48
CA ASN A 151 11.51 -13.75 0.80
C ASN A 151 10.72 -14.33 2.00
N PHE A 152 9.70 -15.11 1.74
CA PHE A 152 8.84 -15.68 2.78
C PHE A 152 9.61 -16.61 3.74
N ASP A 153 10.67 -17.26 3.26
CA ASP A 153 11.58 -18.07 4.09
C ASP A 153 12.23 -17.25 5.21
N ILE A 154 12.63 -16.00 4.94
CA ILE A 154 13.23 -15.12 5.94
C ILE A 154 12.20 -14.80 7.04
N LEU A 155 10.98 -14.47 6.65
CA LEU A 155 9.90 -14.16 7.58
C LEU A 155 9.56 -15.38 8.46
N THR A 156 9.51 -16.57 7.85
CA THR A 156 9.19 -17.82 8.54
C THR A 156 10.27 -18.20 9.56
N ARG A 157 11.54 -18.24 9.17
CA ARG A 157 12.64 -18.62 10.05
C ARG A 157 12.93 -17.63 11.16
N THR A 158 12.46 -16.39 11.02
CA THR A 158 12.57 -15.36 12.06
C THR A 158 11.28 -15.21 12.90
N GLU A 159 10.31 -16.11 12.76
CA GLU A 159 9.04 -16.09 13.46
C GLU A 159 8.32 -14.73 13.32
N ARG A 160 8.33 -14.18 12.11
CA ARG A 160 7.75 -12.87 11.74
C ARG A 160 8.41 -11.65 12.41
N LYS A 161 9.63 -11.80 12.92
CA LYS A 161 10.35 -10.68 13.56
C LYS A 161 11.10 -9.82 12.55
N LEU A 162 11.59 -10.41 11.46
CA LEU A 162 12.42 -9.74 10.47
C LEU A 162 12.08 -10.19 9.04
N CYS A 163 12.26 -9.27 8.10
CA CYS A 163 12.30 -9.54 6.67
C CYS A 163 13.15 -8.46 5.97
N LEU A 164 13.30 -8.54 4.65
CA LEU A 164 13.97 -7.49 3.87
C LEU A 164 13.09 -6.24 3.71
N CYS A 165 11.81 -6.33 4.00
CA CYS A 165 10.93 -5.17 4.06
C CYS A 165 11.18 -4.35 5.32
N THR A 166 10.98 -3.04 5.22
CA THR A 166 10.90 -2.15 6.38
C THR A 166 9.44 -1.83 6.67
N GLY A 167 9.02 -2.03 7.91
CA GLY A 167 7.72 -1.59 8.40
C GLY A 167 7.73 -0.11 8.76
N THR A 168 6.68 0.60 8.41
CA THR A 168 6.48 2.01 8.78
C THR A 168 5.07 2.23 9.29
N VAL A 169 4.92 3.05 10.32
CA VAL A 169 3.62 3.40 10.91
C VAL A 169 3.47 4.91 11.04
N SER A 170 2.29 5.43 10.73
CA SER A 170 1.89 6.79 11.02
C SER A 170 1.05 6.83 12.29
N TYR A 171 1.49 7.66 13.24
CA TYR A 171 0.77 7.95 14.49
C TYR A 171 0.22 9.38 14.53
N THR A 172 0.45 10.20 13.51
CA THR A 172 0.22 11.65 13.54
C THR A 172 -1.25 12.04 13.77
N HIS A 173 -2.19 11.15 13.45
CA HIS A 173 -3.63 11.36 13.63
C HIS A 173 -4.17 10.76 14.94
N LEU A 174 -3.35 10.00 15.68
CA LEU A 174 -3.74 9.41 16.95
C LEU A 174 -3.39 10.38 18.08
N THR A 175 -4.37 10.77 18.86
CA THR A 175 -4.11 11.46 20.13
C THR A 175 -3.43 10.46 21.08
N LEU A 176 -2.18 10.75 21.44
CA LEU A 176 -1.56 10.02 22.54
C LEU A 176 -2.40 10.22 23.79
N PRO A 177 -2.64 9.17 24.61
CA PRO A 177 -3.26 9.36 25.91
C PRO A 177 -2.39 10.35 26.67
N THR A 178 -2.99 11.45 27.10
CA THR A 178 -2.34 12.35 28.06
C THR A 178 -2.14 11.57 29.35
N THR A 179 -0.90 11.20 29.59
CA THR A 179 -0.50 10.65 30.89
C THR A 179 -0.53 11.73 31.96
#